data_5b8752b3953705cc50d624c7b9f94114
#
_entry.id   5b8752b3953705cc50d624c7b9f94114
#
_cell.length_a   1.000
_cell.length_b   1.000
_cell.length_c   1.000
_cell.angle_alpha   90.00
_cell.angle_beta   90.00
_cell.angle_gamma   90.00
#
_symmetry.space_group_name_H-M   'P 1'
#
loop_
_entity.id
_entity.type
_entity.pdbx_description
1 polymer ?
#
loop_
_entity_poly.entity_id
_entity_poly.type
_entity_poly.pdbx_seq_one_letter_code
_entity_poly.pdbx_strand_id
1 'polypeptide(L)'
;KSGYVGDIIPRGEHHYGQWMNNHYLYAVKKAADYKICVNGHEAVRPTGLCRTYPNLIGNESARGTEYEAFGGSKPFHTTLLPFNRLIGGPMDYTPGIFDTKLDFMGDLPHGQVQTTLAKQLALYVTLYSPLQMAADLVENYEKHMDAFQFIKDVAVDWDDSEYIEAEPGDYITVARKAKGTDNWFVGGITDENARTAGFTLDFLTPGKQYVATLYADGKDADYKENPTSYQIKKGIVTNKTKISVWEARSGGFALSLIEATPAEKKSVKKWK
;
A
#
# COMPACT_ATOMS: atom_id res chain seq x y z
N LYS A 1 -17.29 -5.43 4.71
CA LYS A 1 -16.19 -6.25 5.25
C LYS A 1 -16.79 -7.44 5.99
N SER A 2 -16.32 -8.64 5.71
CA SER A 2 -16.68 -9.89 6.38
C SER A 2 -15.43 -10.47 7.04
N GLY A 3 -15.42 -10.59 8.37
CA GLY A 3 -14.33 -11.16 9.16
C GLY A 3 -14.74 -12.48 9.80
N TYR A 4 -13.78 -13.38 9.92
CA TYR A 4 -13.94 -14.73 10.51
C TYR A 4 -12.93 -14.88 11.66
N VAL A 5 -13.14 -14.13 12.72
CA VAL A 5 -12.22 -14.02 13.85
C VAL A 5 -11.94 -15.39 14.47
N GLY A 6 -10.71 -15.87 14.31
CA GLY A 6 -10.30 -17.19 14.78
C GLY A 6 -10.98 -18.34 14.02
N ASP A 7 -10.99 -19.51 14.63
CA ASP A 7 -11.56 -20.73 14.05
C ASP A 7 -13.07 -20.84 14.30
N ILE A 8 -13.86 -19.97 13.67
CA ILE A 8 -15.32 -20.02 13.72
C ILE A 8 -15.81 -21.04 12.68
N ILE A 9 -15.68 -22.30 12.99
CA ILE A 9 -15.99 -23.41 12.08
C ILE A 9 -16.84 -24.47 12.79
N PRO A 10 -17.65 -25.25 12.04
CA PRO A 10 -18.34 -26.38 12.62
C PRO A 10 -17.36 -27.43 13.16
N ARG A 11 -17.78 -28.14 14.21
CA ARG A 11 -16.96 -29.18 14.84
C ARG A 11 -16.57 -30.25 13.81
N GLY A 12 -15.27 -30.53 13.72
CA GLY A 12 -14.71 -31.53 12.79
C GLY A 12 -14.30 -30.99 11.43
N GLU A 13 -14.55 -29.71 11.15
CA GLU A 13 -14.11 -29.04 9.95
C GLU A 13 -12.79 -28.28 10.18
N HIS A 14 -12.19 -27.81 9.11
CA HIS A 14 -10.98 -27.00 9.13
C HIS A 14 -11.19 -25.66 8.41
N HIS A 15 -10.57 -24.58 8.91
CA HIS A 15 -10.68 -23.22 8.37
C HIS A 15 -10.35 -23.17 6.84
N TYR A 16 -9.38 -23.96 6.40
CA TYR A 16 -8.99 -24.08 4.97
C TYR A 16 -9.58 -25.33 4.29
N GLY A 17 -10.46 -26.05 4.96
CA GLY A 17 -11.10 -27.25 4.43
C GLY A 17 -12.15 -26.95 3.37
N GLN A 18 -12.62 -28.00 2.66
CA GLN A 18 -13.60 -27.86 1.57
C GLN A 18 -14.91 -27.24 2.05
N TRP A 19 -15.35 -27.56 3.26
CA TRP A 19 -16.59 -27.02 3.81
C TRP A 19 -16.53 -25.50 3.94
N MET A 20 -15.45 -24.97 4.49
CA MET A 20 -15.25 -23.52 4.66
C MET A 20 -15.04 -22.82 3.32
N ASN A 21 -14.33 -23.44 2.37
CA ASN A 21 -14.22 -22.89 1.01
C ASN A 21 -15.59 -22.73 0.35
N ASN A 22 -16.47 -23.72 0.50
CA ASN A 22 -17.84 -23.65 0.02
C ASN A 22 -18.66 -22.57 0.73
N HIS A 23 -18.44 -22.39 2.05
CA HIS A 23 -19.08 -21.33 2.83
C HIS A 23 -18.68 -19.93 2.34
N TYR A 24 -17.38 -19.69 2.15
CA TYR A 24 -16.90 -18.39 1.64
C TYR A 24 -17.48 -18.07 0.27
N LEU A 25 -17.48 -19.08 -0.63
CA LEU A 25 -18.06 -18.91 -1.95
C LEU A 25 -19.59 -18.68 -1.89
N TYR A 26 -20.29 -19.38 -1.02
CA TYR A 26 -21.73 -19.17 -0.80
C TYR A 26 -21.99 -17.72 -0.34
N ALA A 27 -21.23 -17.23 0.64
CA ALA A 27 -21.39 -15.87 1.16
C ALA A 27 -21.17 -14.81 0.06
N VAL A 28 -20.15 -14.98 -0.79
CA VAL A 28 -19.88 -14.08 -1.93
C VAL A 28 -21.05 -14.09 -2.93
N LYS A 29 -21.52 -15.27 -3.32
CA LYS A 29 -22.66 -15.40 -4.24
C LYS A 29 -23.93 -14.80 -3.65
N LYS A 30 -24.19 -15.06 -2.37
CA LYS A 30 -25.36 -14.53 -1.68
C LYS A 30 -25.33 -13.01 -1.59
N ALA A 31 -24.18 -12.43 -1.31
CA ALA A 31 -23.98 -10.98 -1.33
C ALA A 31 -24.26 -10.38 -2.72
N ALA A 32 -23.86 -11.07 -3.79
CA ALA A 32 -24.13 -10.63 -5.16
C ALA A 32 -25.63 -10.54 -5.49
N ASP A 33 -26.47 -11.44 -4.97
CA ASP A 33 -27.94 -11.40 -5.12
C ASP A 33 -28.51 -10.08 -4.59
N TYR A 34 -27.85 -9.48 -3.60
CA TYR A 34 -28.23 -8.21 -2.99
C TYR A 34 -27.41 -7.02 -3.50
N LYS A 35 -26.59 -7.20 -4.54
CA LYS A 35 -25.71 -6.16 -5.12
C LYS A 35 -24.71 -5.59 -4.09
N ILE A 36 -24.21 -6.45 -3.20
CA ILE A 36 -23.25 -6.10 -2.16
C ILE A 36 -21.85 -6.58 -2.55
N CYS A 37 -20.87 -5.68 -2.51
CA CYS A 37 -19.46 -6.04 -2.61
C CYS A 37 -18.95 -6.65 -1.30
N VAL A 38 -18.03 -7.60 -1.41
CA VAL A 38 -17.42 -8.30 -0.27
C VAL A 38 -15.93 -8.03 -0.23
N ASN A 39 -15.45 -7.66 0.94
CA ASN A 39 -14.04 -7.67 1.33
C ASN A 39 -13.91 -8.64 2.51
N GLY A 40 -13.24 -9.79 2.29
CA GLY A 40 -13.15 -10.87 3.27
C GLY A 40 -11.87 -10.82 4.08
N HIS A 41 -11.98 -10.91 5.41
CA HIS A 41 -10.85 -11.06 6.33
C HIS A 41 -10.84 -12.45 6.94
N GLU A 42 -9.65 -12.95 7.33
CA GLU A 42 -9.40 -14.33 7.79
C GLU A 42 -9.91 -15.43 6.84
N ALA A 43 -10.29 -15.06 5.62
CA ALA A 43 -10.74 -15.99 4.60
C ALA A 43 -9.57 -16.81 4.02
N VAL A 44 -9.92 -17.83 3.23
CA VAL A 44 -8.90 -18.65 2.55
C VAL A 44 -8.13 -17.86 1.50
N ARG A 45 -6.95 -18.34 1.15
CA ARG A 45 -6.10 -17.74 0.11
C ARG A 45 -6.88 -17.61 -1.20
N PRO A 46 -6.76 -16.48 -1.91
CA PRO A 46 -7.48 -16.25 -3.13
C PRO A 46 -6.98 -17.15 -4.26
N THR A 47 -7.90 -17.58 -5.11
CA THR A 47 -7.66 -18.46 -6.27
C THR A 47 -8.05 -17.79 -7.58
N GLY A 48 -8.20 -16.46 -7.60
CA GLY A 48 -8.69 -15.71 -8.76
C GLY A 48 -10.22 -15.64 -8.87
N LEU A 49 -10.97 -16.09 -7.87
CA LEU A 49 -12.45 -16.04 -7.86
C LEU A 49 -13.01 -14.61 -7.98
N CYS A 50 -12.25 -13.59 -7.64
CA CYS A 50 -12.62 -12.19 -7.87
C CYS A 50 -12.85 -11.86 -9.36
N ARG A 51 -12.28 -12.63 -10.30
CA ARG A 51 -12.54 -12.49 -11.74
C ARG A 51 -13.85 -13.13 -12.17
N THR A 52 -14.29 -14.17 -11.45
CA THR A 52 -15.59 -14.85 -11.69
C THR A 52 -16.72 -14.14 -10.97
N TYR A 53 -16.45 -13.65 -9.76
CA TYR A 53 -17.40 -12.94 -8.90
C TYR A 53 -16.85 -11.55 -8.59
N PRO A 54 -17.11 -10.55 -9.46
CA PRO A 54 -16.51 -9.21 -9.35
C PRO A 54 -16.97 -8.44 -8.13
N ASN A 55 -18.02 -8.87 -7.44
CA ASN A 55 -18.40 -8.35 -6.14
C ASN A 55 -17.46 -8.76 -4.99
N LEU A 56 -16.60 -9.78 -5.20
CA LEU A 56 -15.48 -10.07 -4.30
C LEU A 56 -14.33 -9.12 -4.64
N ILE A 57 -14.33 -7.93 -4.03
CA ILE A 57 -13.39 -6.85 -4.37
C ILE A 57 -12.01 -7.01 -3.74
N GLY A 58 -11.90 -7.80 -2.68
CA GLY A 58 -10.63 -8.11 -2.05
C GLY A 58 -10.80 -9.02 -0.84
N ASN A 59 -9.71 -9.55 -0.37
CA ASN A 59 -9.59 -10.23 0.92
C ASN A 59 -8.22 -9.97 1.52
N GLU A 60 -8.14 -10.10 2.84
CA GLU A 60 -6.87 -10.09 3.55
C GLU A 60 -6.06 -11.36 3.23
N SER A 61 -6.49 -12.50 3.71
CA SER A 61 -5.96 -13.87 3.46
C SER A 61 -4.44 -14.01 3.58
N ALA A 62 -3.82 -13.11 4.30
CA ALA A 62 -2.43 -13.09 4.77
C ALA A 62 -2.37 -12.06 5.91
N ARG A 63 -1.26 -12.01 6.64
CA ARG A 63 -1.10 -11.02 7.72
C ARG A 63 -1.14 -9.60 7.15
N GLY A 64 -2.18 -8.85 7.51
CA GLY A 64 -2.30 -7.41 7.27
C GLY A 64 -1.76 -6.59 8.45
N THR A 65 -1.98 -5.28 8.43
CA THR A 65 -1.50 -4.37 9.49
C THR A 65 -2.05 -4.72 10.88
N GLU A 66 -3.28 -5.23 10.96
CA GLU A 66 -3.87 -5.66 12.23
C GLU A 66 -2.97 -6.66 12.99
N TYR A 67 -2.23 -7.50 12.28
CA TYR A 67 -1.36 -8.50 12.89
C TYR A 67 -0.20 -7.91 13.69
N GLU A 68 0.16 -6.67 13.43
CA GLU A 68 1.19 -5.95 14.20
C GLU A 68 0.82 -5.84 15.69
N ALA A 69 -0.48 -5.80 16.02
CA ALA A 69 -0.99 -5.80 17.41
C ALA A 69 -0.89 -7.16 18.10
N PHE A 70 -0.68 -8.26 17.38
CA PHE A 70 -0.75 -9.63 17.92
C PHE A 70 0.57 -10.41 17.87
N GLY A 71 1.63 -9.82 17.44
CA GLY A 71 2.91 -10.52 17.36
C GLY A 71 3.84 -9.90 16.33
N GLY A 72 3.31 -9.02 15.54
CA GLY A 72 4.02 -8.28 14.53
C GLY A 72 4.43 -9.11 13.32
N SER A 73 4.77 -8.41 12.27
CA SER A 73 5.43 -8.95 11.09
C SER A 73 6.80 -8.32 10.95
N LYS A 74 7.77 -9.06 10.46
CA LYS A 74 9.07 -8.46 10.15
C LYS A 74 8.96 -7.53 8.94
N PRO A 75 9.81 -6.50 8.81
CA PRO A 75 9.76 -5.53 7.71
C PRO A 75 9.74 -6.15 6.31
N PHE A 76 10.46 -7.26 6.07
CA PHE A 76 10.45 -7.95 4.78
C PHE A 76 9.09 -8.51 4.37
N HIS A 77 8.14 -8.65 5.29
CA HIS A 77 6.83 -9.22 4.98
C HIS A 77 6.10 -8.43 3.88
N THR A 78 6.11 -7.11 3.95
CA THR A 78 5.45 -6.25 2.96
C THR A 78 6.14 -6.27 1.60
N THR A 79 7.46 -6.53 1.55
CA THR A 79 8.20 -6.66 0.29
C THR A 79 8.04 -8.04 -0.36
N LEU A 80 7.53 -9.03 0.40
CA LEU A 80 7.25 -10.37 -0.09
C LEU A 80 5.81 -10.52 -0.63
N LEU A 81 4.83 -9.82 -0.06
CA LEU A 81 3.41 -9.94 -0.42
C LEU A 81 3.10 -9.73 -1.90
N PRO A 82 3.73 -8.78 -2.63
CA PRO A 82 3.52 -8.60 -4.07
C PRO A 82 3.83 -9.84 -4.91
N PHE A 83 4.77 -10.67 -4.49
CA PHE A 83 5.27 -11.83 -5.23
C PHE A 83 4.56 -13.15 -4.88
N ASN A 84 3.80 -13.18 -3.81
CA ASN A 84 3.09 -14.39 -3.39
C ASN A 84 1.59 -14.16 -3.20
N ARG A 85 1.20 -13.32 -2.24
CA ARG A 85 -0.21 -13.13 -1.89
C ARG A 85 -1.00 -12.43 -3.00
N LEU A 86 -0.44 -11.40 -3.64
CA LEU A 86 -1.11 -10.61 -4.67
C LEU A 86 -1.27 -11.34 -6.00
N ILE A 87 -0.58 -12.45 -6.23
CA ILE A 87 -0.75 -13.30 -7.42
C ILE A 87 -2.19 -13.82 -7.51
N GLY A 88 -2.83 -14.11 -6.38
CA GLY A 88 -4.21 -14.60 -6.32
C GLY A 88 -5.29 -13.53 -6.48
N GLY A 89 -4.93 -12.25 -6.44
CA GLY A 89 -5.84 -11.11 -6.55
C GLY A 89 -5.61 -10.03 -5.48
N PRO A 90 -6.47 -9.01 -5.44
CA PRO A 90 -6.35 -7.87 -4.53
C PRO A 90 -6.25 -8.27 -3.06
N MET A 91 -5.46 -7.53 -2.29
CA MET A 91 -5.33 -7.74 -0.86
C MET A 91 -5.76 -6.49 -0.08
N ASP A 92 -6.66 -6.66 0.89
CA ASP A 92 -6.88 -5.66 1.91
C ASP A 92 -5.82 -5.79 3.00
N TYR A 93 -4.71 -5.08 2.81
CA TYR A 93 -3.60 -5.03 3.79
C TYR A 93 -3.91 -4.10 4.97
N THR A 94 -4.89 -3.20 4.82
CA THR A 94 -5.21 -2.14 5.80
C THR A 94 -4.03 -1.19 6.10
N PRO A 95 -3.46 -0.52 5.08
CA PRO A 95 -2.35 0.41 5.28
C PRO A 95 -2.77 1.73 5.91
N GLY A 96 -1.79 2.58 6.22
CA GLY A 96 -2.01 3.97 6.59
C GLY A 96 -1.90 4.27 8.07
N ILE A 97 -1.27 3.41 8.86
CA ILE A 97 -0.96 3.71 10.26
C ILE A 97 0.18 4.75 10.32
N PHE A 98 -0.10 5.93 10.88
CA PHE A 98 0.86 7.01 11.10
C PHE A 98 1.42 6.99 12.52
N ASP A 99 0.58 6.67 13.51
CA ASP A 99 1.04 6.41 14.87
C ASP A 99 1.51 4.95 14.97
N THR A 100 2.78 4.76 14.60
CA THR A 100 3.37 3.42 14.50
C THR A 100 3.72 2.80 15.85
N LYS A 101 3.79 3.60 16.93
CA LYS A 101 4.06 3.13 18.29
C LYS A 101 2.75 2.92 19.01
N LEU A 102 2.42 1.66 19.30
CA LEU A 102 1.16 1.28 19.95
C LEU A 102 1.24 1.41 21.48
N ASP A 103 1.83 2.49 21.98
CA ASP A 103 2.10 2.71 23.40
C ASP A 103 0.82 2.73 24.25
N PHE A 104 -0.31 3.09 23.66
CA PHE A 104 -1.62 3.09 24.30
C PHE A 104 -2.15 1.68 24.63
N MET A 105 -1.57 0.64 24.03
CA MET A 105 -1.97 -0.76 24.25
C MET A 105 -1.23 -1.41 25.43
N GLY A 106 -0.39 -0.67 26.15
CA GLY A 106 0.39 -1.16 27.29
C GLY A 106 1.55 -2.07 26.89
N ASP A 107 1.96 -2.97 27.79
CA ASP A 107 3.14 -3.86 27.61
C ASP A 107 2.89 -5.04 26.64
N LEU A 108 2.15 -4.84 25.56
CA LEU A 108 2.01 -5.89 24.56
C LEU A 108 3.36 -6.18 23.90
N PRO A 109 3.73 -7.46 23.74
CA PRO A 109 4.89 -7.80 22.93
C PRO A 109 4.73 -7.21 21.53
N HIS A 110 5.72 -6.48 21.06
CA HIS A 110 5.70 -5.87 19.74
C HIS A 110 4.77 -4.65 19.56
N GLY A 111 4.56 -3.84 20.57
CA GLY A 111 3.73 -2.61 20.50
C GLY A 111 4.16 -1.56 19.47
N GLN A 112 4.51 -2.00 18.26
CA GLN A 112 4.92 -1.12 17.17
C GLN A 112 4.65 -1.74 15.81
N VAL A 113 4.09 -0.95 14.89
CA VAL A 113 4.05 -1.26 13.46
C VAL A 113 5.45 -1.07 12.87
N GLN A 114 6.02 -2.13 12.31
CA GLN A 114 7.43 -2.18 11.88
C GLN A 114 7.65 -1.44 10.55
N THR A 115 7.47 -0.12 10.53
CA THR A 115 7.42 0.70 9.31
C THR A 115 7.83 2.14 9.59
N THR A 116 8.18 2.89 8.52
CA THR A 116 8.16 4.36 8.55
C THR A 116 6.83 4.89 8.01
N LEU A 117 6.51 6.16 8.28
CA LEU A 117 5.34 6.84 7.74
C LEU A 117 5.39 6.87 6.19
N ALA A 118 6.54 7.14 5.60
CA ALA A 118 6.69 7.18 4.14
C ALA A 118 6.42 5.81 3.50
N LYS A 119 6.84 4.71 4.14
CA LYS A 119 6.49 3.35 3.69
C LYS A 119 4.98 3.11 3.77
N GLN A 120 4.28 3.58 4.82
CA GLN A 120 2.83 3.46 4.91
C GLN A 120 2.11 4.10 3.71
N LEU A 121 2.59 5.25 3.23
CA LEU A 121 2.07 5.86 2.01
C LEU A 121 2.38 5.01 0.77
N ALA A 122 3.59 4.47 0.66
CA ALA A 122 3.99 3.63 -0.47
C ALA A 122 3.17 2.34 -0.60
N LEU A 123 2.67 1.79 0.51
CA LEU A 123 1.85 0.57 0.52
C LEU A 123 0.55 0.72 -0.29
N TYR A 124 -0.01 1.91 -0.42
CA TYR A 124 -1.17 2.17 -1.27
C TYR A 124 -0.92 1.91 -2.76
N VAL A 125 0.34 1.94 -3.18
CA VAL A 125 0.74 1.68 -4.56
C VAL A 125 1.32 0.28 -4.72
N THR A 126 2.15 -0.17 -3.78
CA THR A 126 2.83 -1.47 -3.86
C THR A 126 1.91 -2.65 -3.60
N LEU A 127 0.92 -2.49 -2.71
CA LEU A 127 -0.07 -3.51 -2.38
C LEU A 127 -1.41 -3.17 -3.03
N TYR A 128 -1.69 -3.77 -4.18
CA TYR A 128 -2.90 -3.49 -4.94
C TYR A 128 -4.17 -3.95 -4.22
N SER A 129 -5.09 -3.02 -4.08
CA SER A 129 -6.49 -3.27 -3.73
C SER A 129 -7.39 -2.20 -4.35
N PRO A 130 -8.57 -2.55 -4.90
CA PRO A 130 -9.55 -1.56 -5.36
C PRO A 130 -10.30 -0.88 -4.20
N LEU A 131 -10.12 -1.38 -2.99
CA LEU A 131 -10.59 -0.78 -1.75
C LEU A 131 -9.41 -0.66 -0.78
N GLN A 132 -8.96 0.57 -0.54
CA GLN A 132 -7.90 0.86 0.40
C GLN A 132 -8.47 1.44 1.70
N MET A 133 -7.93 1.02 2.83
CA MET A 133 -8.29 1.55 4.14
C MET A 133 -7.38 2.71 4.51
N ALA A 134 -7.87 3.60 5.37
CA ALA A 134 -7.08 4.54 6.15
C ALA A 134 -7.15 4.05 7.61
N ALA A 135 -6.18 3.24 8.01
CA ALA A 135 -6.32 2.35 9.17
C ALA A 135 -5.96 2.99 10.53
N ASP A 136 -5.74 4.30 10.57
CA ASP A 136 -5.41 5.04 11.79
C ASP A 136 -6.58 5.88 12.30
N LEU A 137 -6.42 6.47 13.47
CA LEU A 137 -7.36 7.43 14.06
C LEU A 137 -7.25 8.80 13.36
N VAL A 138 -8.35 9.53 13.34
CA VAL A 138 -8.41 10.86 12.72
C VAL A 138 -7.38 11.80 13.33
N GLU A 139 -7.21 11.77 14.64
CA GLU A 139 -6.29 12.61 15.40
C GLU A 139 -4.82 12.38 15.03
N ASN A 140 -4.48 11.17 14.57
CA ASN A 140 -3.14 10.85 14.11
C ASN A 140 -2.89 11.39 12.69
N TYR A 141 -3.89 11.37 11.83
CA TYR A 141 -3.81 12.02 10.52
C TYR A 141 -3.74 13.54 10.63
N GLU A 142 -4.47 14.16 11.57
CA GLU A 142 -4.44 15.60 11.77
C GLU A 142 -3.05 16.14 12.13
N LYS A 143 -2.19 15.33 12.75
CA LYS A 143 -0.79 15.68 13.03
C LYS A 143 0.08 15.74 11.77
N HIS A 144 -0.33 15.11 10.67
CA HIS A 144 0.44 14.90 9.44
C HIS A 144 -0.42 15.10 8.18
N MET A 145 -1.22 16.16 8.15
CA MET A 145 -2.18 16.43 7.06
C MET A 145 -1.52 16.62 5.70
N ASP A 146 -0.28 17.08 5.66
CA ASP A 146 0.53 17.19 4.47
C ASP A 146 0.91 15.82 3.88
N ALA A 147 1.26 14.85 4.70
CA ALA A 147 1.48 13.46 4.30
C ALA A 147 0.15 12.75 3.97
N PHE A 148 -0.90 12.98 4.75
CA PHE A 148 -2.23 12.43 4.52
C PHE A 148 -2.81 12.84 3.16
N GLN A 149 -2.33 13.96 2.60
CA GLN A 149 -2.73 14.40 1.26
C GLN A 149 -2.46 13.32 0.20
N PHE A 150 -1.38 12.55 0.32
CA PHE A 150 -1.13 11.44 -0.59
C PHE A 150 -2.24 10.39 -0.56
N ILE A 151 -2.73 10.01 0.62
CA ILE A 151 -3.82 9.04 0.77
C ILE A 151 -5.12 9.54 0.12
N LYS A 152 -5.38 10.85 0.18
CA LYS A 152 -6.54 11.46 -0.47
C LYS A 152 -6.43 11.50 -2.00
N ASP A 153 -5.22 11.58 -2.53
CA ASP A 153 -4.95 11.78 -3.95
C ASP A 153 -4.71 10.47 -4.71
N VAL A 154 -4.19 9.44 -4.03
CA VAL A 154 -3.81 8.18 -4.68
C VAL A 154 -5.02 7.46 -5.26
N ALA A 155 -4.89 6.99 -6.51
CA ALA A 155 -5.92 6.21 -7.15
C ALA A 155 -5.97 4.78 -6.61
N VAL A 156 -7.11 4.09 -6.81
CA VAL A 156 -7.32 2.68 -6.44
C VAL A 156 -7.67 1.81 -7.66
N ASP A 157 -7.84 2.42 -8.84
CA ASP A 157 -8.11 1.74 -10.11
C ASP A 157 -7.08 2.20 -11.15
N TRP A 158 -6.47 1.24 -11.88
CA TRP A 158 -5.27 1.44 -12.66
C TRP A 158 -5.43 0.96 -14.09
N ASP A 159 -4.94 1.73 -15.05
CA ASP A 159 -4.86 1.34 -16.46
C ASP A 159 -3.55 0.59 -16.77
N ASP A 160 -2.47 0.90 -16.03
CA ASP A 160 -1.17 0.31 -16.27
C ASP A 160 -0.33 0.19 -14.99
N SER A 161 0.68 -0.69 -15.02
CA SER A 161 1.61 -0.91 -13.92
C SER A 161 2.99 -1.28 -14.43
N GLU A 162 4.01 -0.49 -14.05
CA GLU A 162 5.41 -0.71 -14.36
C GLU A 162 6.16 -1.14 -13.11
N TYR A 163 6.72 -2.34 -13.13
CA TYR A 163 7.58 -2.86 -12.05
C TYR A 163 9.02 -2.42 -12.35
N ILE A 164 9.44 -1.35 -11.72
CA ILE A 164 10.70 -0.65 -12.03
C ILE A 164 11.90 -1.44 -11.53
N GLU A 165 11.86 -1.88 -10.29
CA GLU A 165 12.87 -2.73 -9.67
C GLU A 165 12.21 -3.57 -8.58
N ALA A 166 12.70 -4.80 -8.39
CA ALA A 166 12.13 -5.69 -7.40
C ALA A 166 13.07 -6.85 -7.07
N GLU A 167 13.15 -7.19 -5.78
CA GLU A 167 13.75 -8.42 -5.27
C GLU A 167 12.83 -8.95 -4.16
N PRO A 168 12.25 -10.16 -4.33
CA PRO A 168 11.29 -10.70 -3.37
C PRO A 168 11.86 -10.82 -1.95
N GLY A 169 11.23 -10.13 -1.00
CA GLY A 169 11.64 -10.10 0.39
C GLY A 169 12.58 -8.94 0.74
N ASP A 170 13.22 -8.31 -0.24
CA ASP A 170 14.16 -7.23 -0.02
C ASP A 170 13.53 -5.86 -0.33
N TYR A 171 13.08 -5.65 -1.57
CA TYR A 171 12.48 -4.38 -1.99
C TYR A 171 11.58 -4.51 -3.22
N ILE A 172 10.76 -3.47 -3.43
CA ILE A 172 10.01 -3.28 -4.67
C ILE A 172 9.75 -1.80 -4.91
N THR A 173 9.91 -1.36 -6.16
CA THR A 173 9.46 -0.06 -6.66
C THR A 173 8.52 -0.28 -7.85
N VAL A 174 7.29 0.22 -7.74
CA VAL A 174 6.28 0.08 -8.78
C VAL A 174 5.63 1.42 -9.09
N ALA A 175 5.41 1.71 -10.37
CA ALA A 175 4.62 2.83 -10.86
C ALA A 175 3.28 2.32 -11.38
N ARG A 176 2.18 3.05 -11.09
CA ARG A 176 0.85 2.71 -11.58
C ARG A 176 0.16 3.93 -12.19
N LYS A 177 -0.42 3.75 -13.36
CA LYS A 177 -1.20 4.77 -14.06
C LYS A 177 -2.64 4.77 -13.58
N ALA A 178 -3.11 5.92 -13.09
CA ALA A 178 -4.48 6.07 -12.66
C ALA A 178 -5.45 5.96 -13.85
N LYS A 179 -6.50 5.18 -13.69
CA LYS A 179 -7.45 4.86 -14.75
C LYS A 179 -8.09 6.09 -15.38
N GLY A 180 -8.10 6.13 -16.71
CA GLY A 180 -8.70 7.20 -17.49
C GLY A 180 -7.95 8.53 -17.45
N THR A 181 -6.71 8.54 -16.94
CA THR A 181 -5.88 9.75 -16.83
C THR A 181 -4.45 9.51 -17.33
N ASP A 182 -3.64 10.56 -17.37
CA ASP A 182 -2.18 10.45 -17.55
C ASP A 182 -1.41 10.60 -16.22
N ASN A 183 -2.10 10.56 -15.11
CA ASN A 183 -1.47 10.64 -13.79
C ASN A 183 -0.88 9.29 -13.37
N TRP A 184 0.26 9.34 -12.71
CA TRP A 184 0.95 8.17 -12.19
C TRP A 184 1.24 8.31 -10.70
N PHE A 185 1.29 7.17 -10.05
CA PHE A 185 1.70 7.06 -8.65
C PHE A 185 2.79 6.01 -8.52
N VAL A 186 3.86 6.32 -7.81
CA VAL A 186 4.97 5.39 -7.58
C VAL A 186 5.06 5.10 -6.10
N GLY A 187 5.24 3.84 -5.75
CA GLY A 187 5.58 3.39 -4.40
C GLY A 187 6.87 2.59 -4.41
N GLY A 188 7.79 2.92 -3.52
CA GLY A 188 8.99 2.15 -3.25
C GLY A 188 9.04 1.77 -1.77
N ILE A 189 9.37 0.51 -1.47
CA ILE A 189 9.50 -0.01 -0.11
C ILE A 189 10.70 -0.94 0.01
N THR A 190 11.33 -0.94 1.19
CA THR A 190 12.45 -1.83 1.52
C THR A 190 12.18 -2.65 2.78
N ASP A 191 12.99 -3.67 3.01
CA ASP A 191 13.03 -4.55 4.16
C ASP A 191 13.72 -3.91 5.38
N GLU A 192 14.41 -4.73 6.21
CA GLU A 192 15.19 -4.30 7.37
C GLU A 192 16.45 -3.50 7.00
N ASN A 193 16.79 -3.42 5.72
CA ASN A 193 18.01 -2.77 5.23
C ASN A 193 17.66 -1.46 4.54
N ALA A 194 18.41 -0.41 4.87
CA ALA A 194 18.29 0.87 4.15
C ALA A 194 18.92 0.74 2.76
N ARG A 195 18.32 1.45 1.79
CA ARG A 195 18.83 1.45 0.40
C ARG A 195 18.56 2.78 -0.30
N THR A 196 19.02 2.91 -1.51
CA THR A 196 18.64 4.00 -2.41
C THR A 196 18.01 3.43 -3.66
N ALA A 197 16.75 3.79 -3.91
CA ALA A 197 16.06 3.53 -5.17
C ALA A 197 16.51 4.54 -6.23
N GLY A 198 16.76 4.06 -7.47
CA GLY A 198 17.19 4.92 -8.57
C GLY A 198 16.57 4.52 -9.89
N PHE A 199 15.79 5.44 -10.51
CA PHE A 199 15.09 5.15 -11.75
C PHE A 199 14.85 6.41 -12.62
N THR A 200 14.46 6.20 -13.86
CA THR A 200 14.03 7.27 -14.77
C THR A 200 12.50 7.20 -14.91
N LEU A 201 11.85 8.34 -15.09
CA LEU A 201 10.41 8.44 -15.29
C LEU A 201 9.99 8.19 -16.76
N ASP A 202 10.62 7.24 -17.45
CA ASP A 202 10.46 6.99 -18.89
C ASP A 202 9.08 6.43 -19.26
N PHE A 203 8.33 5.93 -18.30
CA PHE A 203 6.92 5.54 -18.42
C PHE A 203 5.97 6.76 -18.61
N LEU A 204 6.41 7.99 -18.31
CA LEU A 204 5.60 9.17 -18.52
C LEU A 204 5.48 9.52 -20.02
N THR A 205 4.33 10.07 -20.41
CA THR A 205 4.07 10.47 -21.80
C THR A 205 5.10 11.50 -22.29
N PRO A 206 5.86 11.19 -23.37
CA PRO A 206 6.84 12.12 -23.93
C PRO A 206 6.23 13.47 -24.30
N GLY A 207 6.95 14.56 -24.00
CA GLY A 207 6.51 15.92 -24.28
C GLY A 207 5.57 16.53 -23.23
N LYS A 208 5.02 15.73 -22.32
CA LYS A 208 4.24 16.25 -21.19
C LYS A 208 5.13 16.61 -20.01
N GLN A 209 4.61 17.49 -19.16
CA GLN A 209 5.21 17.89 -17.89
C GLN A 209 4.25 17.53 -16.75
N TYR A 210 4.81 17.06 -15.66
CA TYR A 210 4.07 16.64 -14.49
C TYR A 210 4.56 17.38 -13.24
N VAL A 211 3.64 17.64 -12.33
CA VAL A 211 4.00 18.02 -10.97
C VAL A 211 4.28 16.73 -10.21
N ALA A 212 5.52 16.52 -9.84
CA ALA A 212 5.93 15.46 -8.94
C ALA A 212 5.84 15.94 -7.49
N THR A 213 5.17 15.19 -6.63
CA THR A 213 5.21 15.38 -5.17
C THR A 213 5.72 14.09 -4.55
N LEU A 214 6.93 14.13 -4.02
CA LEU A 214 7.60 13.01 -3.36
C LEU A 214 7.39 13.12 -1.85
N TYR A 215 6.96 12.03 -1.25
CA TYR A 215 6.88 11.80 0.18
C TYR A 215 7.89 10.69 0.50
N ALA A 216 8.98 11.01 1.12
CA ALA A 216 10.09 10.08 1.37
C ALA A 216 10.53 10.11 2.83
N ASP A 217 11.24 9.08 3.24
CA ASP A 217 11.88 9.04 4.54
C ASP A 217 12.76 10.28 4.78
N GLY A 218 12.71 10.82 5.97
CA GLY A 218 13.65 11.85 6.44
C GLY A 218 15.05 11.27 6.61
N LYS A 219 16.06 12.13 6.67
CA LYS A 219 17.46 11.70 6.77
C LYS A 219 17.79 10.87 8.02
N ASP A 220 17.03 11.05 9.07
CA ASP A 220 17.12 10.39 10.37
C ASP A 220 15.98 9.40 10.60
N ALA A 221 15.24 9.03 9.56
CA ALA A 221 14.18 8.05 9.64
C ALA A 221 14.73 6.67 9.98
N ASP A 222 14.07 5.99 10.87
CA ASP A 222 14.29 4.58 11.22
C ASP A 222 12.99 4.02 11.81
N TYR A 223 12.60 2.84 11.39
CA TYR A 223 11.31 2.27 11.79
C TYR A 223 11.19 2.02 13.31
N LYS A 224 12.29 1.88 14.04
CA LYS A 224 12.30 1.70 15.51
C LYS A 224 12.44 3.02 16.26
N GLU A 225 13.41 3.82 15.83
CA GLU A 225 13.83 5.00 16.59
C GLU A 225 13.03 6.25 16.18
N ASN A 226 12.86 6.48 14.88
CA ASN A 226 12.22 7.69 14.35
C ASN A 226 11.32 7.40 13.14
N PRO A 227 10.20 6.65 13.31
CA PRO A 227 9.37 6.18 12.21
C PRO A 227 8.57 7.28 11.51
N THR A 228 8.35 8.41 12.16
CA THR A 228 7.56 9.53 11.64
C THR A 228 8.41 10.63 11.00
N SER A 229 9.72 10.42 10.87
CA SER A 229 10.58 11.34 10.13
C SER A 229 10.37 11.18 8.63
N TYR A 230 9.87 12.22 7.97
CA TYR A 230 9.67 12.25 6.52
C TYR A 230 9.98 13.62 5.94
N GLN A 231 10.08 13.68 4.63
CA GLN A 231 10.25 14.91 3.85
C GLN A 231 9.33 14.93 2.65
N ILE A 232 8.87 16.12 2.28
CA ILE A 232 8.06 16.33 1.08
C ILE A 232 8.83 17.23 0.11
N LYS A 233 8.96 16.78 -1.14
CA LYS A 233 9.62 17.54 -2.20
C LYS A 233 8.69 17.66 -3.41
N LYS A 234 8.56 18.86 -3.96
CA LYS A 234 7.71 19.13 -5.12
C LYS A 234 8.51 19.76 -6.27
N GLY A 235 8.24 19.33 -7.51
CA GLY A 235 8.90 19.90 -8.66
C GLY A 235 8.31 19.46 -10.01
N ILE A 236 8.62 20.19 -11.09
CA ILE A 236 8.23 19.81 -12.45
C ILE A 236 9.20 18.77 -12.99
N VAL A 237 8.64 17.68 -13.48
CA VAL A 237 9.36 16.55 -14.09
C VAL A 237 8.86 16.25 -15.50
N THR A 238 9.63 15.45 -16.22
CA THR A 238 9.30 14.89 -17.55
C THR A 238 9.71 13.43 -17.59
N ASN A 239 9.39 12.74 -18.69
CA ASN A 239 9.83 11.36 -18.93
C ASN A 239 11.36 11.15 -18.96
N LYS A 240 12.16 12.22 -18.96
CA LYS A 240 13.64 12.16 -18.92
C LYS A 240 14.22 12.40 -17.52
N THR A 241 13.36 12.71 -16.56
CA THR A 241 13.80 13.00 -15.19
C THR A 241 14.27 11.73 -14.49
N LYS A 242 15.44 11.80 -13.87
CA LYS A 242 15.96 10.73 -13.02
C LYS A 242 15.57 11.03 -11.57
N ILE A 243 15.13 9.98 -10.88
CA ILE A 243 14.78 10.01 -9.47
C ILE A 243 15.82 9.19 -8.71
N SER A 244 16.25 9.71 -7.57
CA SER A 244 17.06 8.99 -6.59
C SER A 244 16.50 9.30 -5.22
N VAL A 245 16.09 8.27 -4.49
CA VAL A 245 15.44 8.38 -3.18
C VAL A 245 16.08 7.42 -2.22
N TRP A 246 16.51 7.93 -1.07
CA TRP A 246 16.95 7.08 0.04
C TRP A 246 15.74 6.55 0.80
N GLU A 247 15.76 5.27 1.11
CA GLU A 247 14.79 4.53 1.89
C GLU A 247 15.48 4.09 3.19
N ALA A 248 14.90 4.43 4.32
CA ALA A 248 15.37 4.02 5.64
C ALA A 248 15.18 2.51 5.84
N ARG A 249 15.69 1.97 6.93
CA ARG A 249 15.37 0.61 7.37
C ARG A 249 13.85 0.49 7.56
N SER A 250 13.24 -0.51 6.94
CA SER A 250 11.77 -0.67 6.83
C SER A 250 11.06 0.60 6.37
N GLY A 251 11.73 1.34 5.51
CA GLY A 251 11.28 2.60 4.97
C GLY A 251 10.75 2.50 3.56
N GLY A 252 10.58 3.67 2.95
CA GLY A 252 10.10 3.77 1.59
C GLY A 252 9.79 5.19 1.14
N PHE A 253 9.13 5.29 0.01
CA PHE A 253 8.65 6.56 -0.52
C PHE A 253 7.38 6.37 -1.33
N ALA A 254 6.57 7.43 -1.39
CA ALA A 254 5.45 7.56 -2.28
C ALA A 254 5.63 8.80 -3.17
N LEU A 255 5.27 8.71 -4.44
CA LEU A 255 5.44 9.79 -5.41
C LEU A 255 4.16 9.92 -6.24
N SER A 256 3.53 11.09 -6.22
CA SER A 256 2.46 11.42 -7.16
C SER A 256 3.02 12.21 -8.34
N LEU A 257 2.55 11.90 -9.55
CA LEU A 257 2.95 12.49 -10.82
C LEU A 257 1.69 12.93 -11.55
N ILE A 258 1.28 14.16 -11.33
CA ILE A 258 0.04 14.73 -11.86
C ILE A 258 0.35 15.62 -13.07
N GLU A 259 -0.38 15.45 -14.16
CA GLU A 259 -0.17 16.29 -15.36
C GLU A 259 -0.29 17.78 -15.00
N ALA A 260 0.78 18.54 -15.29
CA ALA A 260 0.89 19.93 -14.86
C ALA A 260 -0.02 20.87 -15.66
N THR A 261 -0.81 21.66 -14.98
CA THR A 261 -1.59 22.75 -15.57
C THR A 261 -0.69 23.86 -16.11
N PRO A 262 -1.18 24.72 -17.03
CA PRO A 262 -0.39 25.86 -17.53
C PRO A 262 0.09 26.82 -16.42
N ALA A 263 -0.66 26.95 -15.33
CA ALA A 263 -0.29 27.76 -14.19
C ALA A 263 0.86 27.12 -13.38
N GLU A 264 0.79 25.82 -13.14
CA GLU A 264 1.82 25.08 -12.39
C GLU A 264 3.14 25.00 -13.15
N LYS A 265 3.10 24.87 -14.50
CA LYS A 265 4.32 24.92 -15.34
C LYS A 265 5.10 26.22 -15.16
N LYS A 266 4.44 27.31 -14.77
CA LYS A 266 5.06 28.62 -14.53
C LYS A 266 5.47 28.84 -13.07
N SER A 267 4.72 28.29 -12.12
CA SER A 267 4.88 28.57 -10.68
C SER A 267 5.70 27.52 -9.94
N VAL A 268 5.66 26.26 -10.35
CA VAL A 268 6.40 25.17 -9.70
C VAL A 268 7.83 25.10 -10.25
N LYS A 269 8.82 25.04 -9.37
CA LYS A 269 10.23 24.90 -9.75
C LYS A 269 10.49 23.57 -10.46
N LYS A 270 11.50 23.55 -11.33
CA LYS A 270 11.98 22.30 -11.93
C LYS A 270 12.55 21.39 -10.82
N TRP A 271 12.35 20.11 -10.99
CA TRP A 271 12.97 19.08 -10.16
C TRP A 271 14.50 19.19 -10.23
N LYS A 272 15.16 19.16 -9.05
CA LYS A 272 16.61 19.17 -8.91
C LYS A 272 17.09 17.91 -8.22
#